data_b6fe7d11f4308484c766e1f31db1a657
#
_entry.id   b6fe7d11f4308484c766e1f31db1a657
#
_cell.length_a   1.000
_cell.length_b   1.000
_cell.length_c   1.000
_cell.angle_alpha   90.00
_cell.angle_beta   90.00
_cell.angle_gamma   90.00
#
_symmetry.space_group_name_H-M   'P 1'
#
loop_
_entity.id
_entity.type
_entity.pdbx_description
1 polymer ?
#
loop_
_entity_poly.entity_id
_entity_poly.type
_entity_poly.pdbx_seq_one_letter_code
_entity_poly.pdbx_strand_id
1 'polypeptide(L)'
;MAQKILLLSLSGTYGTIIGKIVAKKLGQGFLNIDDQIVKMLSKLQPVPAKQGINFLNEFEKHAIPYCIESQAGIFCVSYGLFIHNRQFFQNCKKVYLRLSKNTLAGFNDDDFLVNSLAFEEHDKVLLQAGLVVEDDGLSPEKTASEIIKKIRTNV
;
A
#
# COMPACT_ATOMS: atom_id res chain seq x y z
N MET A 1 -19.95 3.26 9.60
CA MET A 1 -19.01 3.58 8.51
C MET A 1 -18.29 2.32 8.04
N ALA A 2 -18.10 2.21 6.73
CA ALA A 2 -17.38 1.07 6.19
C ALA A 2 -15.92 1.08 6.65
N GLN A 3 -15.39 -0.11 6.94
CA GLN A 3 -14.00 -0.29 7.35
C GLN A 3 -13.06 0.12 6.20
N LYS A 4 -12.10 0.98 6.50
CA LYS A 4 -11.04 1.31 5.55
C LYS A 4 -10.05 0.14 5.48
N ILE A 5 -9.63 -0.21 4.27
CA ILE A 5 -8.75 -1.35 4.04
C ILE A 5 -7.46 -0.85 3.41
N LEU A 6 -6.33 -1.22 4.00
CA LEU A 6 -5.01 -0.88 3.51
C LEU A 6 -4.33 -2.13 2.97
N LEU A 7 -4.02 -2.13 1.69
CA LEU A 7 -3.27 -3.20 1.06
C LEU A 7 -1.79 -2.88 1.12
N LEU A 8 -1.03 -3.79 1.68
CA LEU A 8 0.43 -3.69 1.80
C LEU A 8 1.05 -4.66 0.82
N SER A 9 1.96 -4.17 -0.01
CA SER A 9 2.66 -5.01 -0.99
C SER A 9 4.06 -4.45 -1.19
N LEU A 10 5.01 -5.35 -1.47
CA LEU A 10 6.36 -4.95 -1.85
C LEU A 10 6.42 -4.51 -3.31
N SER A 11 5.32 -4.64 -4.06
CA SER A 11 5.18 -4.08 -5.41
C SER A 11 4.01 -3.09 -5.43
N GLY A 12 4.30 -1.82 -5.69
CA GLY A 12 3.26 -0.80 -5.84
C GLY A 12 2.38 -1.05 -7.05
N THR A 13 2.97 -1.54 -8.14
CA THR A 13 2.22 -1.90 -9.34
C THR A 13 1.19 -2.98 -9.04
N TYR A 14 1.61 -4.06 -8.37
CA TYR A 14 0.73 -5.17 -8.02
C TYR A 14 -0.36 -4.72 -7.03
N GLY A 15 0.02 -3.97 -6.01
CA GLY A 15 -0.93 -3.45 -5.03
C GLY A 15 -2.01 -2.59 -5.68
N THR A 16 -1.64 -1.80 -6.69
CA THR A 16 -2.60 -0.96 -7.43
C THR A 16 -3.56 -1.83 -8.25
N ILE A 17 -3.04 -2.82 -8.97
CA ILE A 17 -3.87 -3.74 -9.77
C ILE A 17 -4.91 -4.42 -8.90
N ILE A 18 -4.47 -5.03 -7.81
CA ILE A 18 -5.35 -5.77 -6.91
C ILE A 18 -6.31 -4.83 -6.19
N GLY A 19 -5.82 -3.67 -5.74
CA GLY A 19 -6.63 -2.69 -5.03
C GLY A 19 -7.81 -2.19 -5.85
N LYS A 20 -7.59 -1.94 -7.13
CA LYS A 20 -8.66 -1.51 -8.03
C LYS A 20 -9.73 -2.59 -8.20
N ILE A 21 -9.31 -3.85 -8.29
CA ILE A 21 -10.26 -4.96 -8.43
C ILE A 21 -11.08 -5.13 -7.14
N VAL A 22 -10.42 -5.11 -5.98
CA VAL A 22 -11.08 -5.22 -4.68
C VAL A 22 -12.10 -4.08 -4.51
N ALA A 23 -11.69 -2.86 -4.82
CA ALA A 23 -12.56 -1.69 -4.70
C ALA A 23 -13.80 -1.83 -5.58
N LYS A 24 -13.62 -2.26 -6.82
CA LYS A 24 -14.74 -2.47 -7.74
C LYS A 24 -15.71 -3.51 -7.22
N LYS A 25 -15.18 -4.65 -6.72
CA LYS A 25 -16.02 -5.73 -6.19
C LYS A 25 -16.80 -5.31 -4.94
N LEU A 26 -16.24 -4.41 -4.13
CA LEU A 26 -16.88 -3.94 -2.91
C LEU A 26 -17.70 -2.66 -3.11
N GLY A 27 -17.73 -2.10 -4.32
CA GLY A 27 -18.41 -0.84 -4.58
C GLY A 27 -17.80 0.33 -3.86
N GLN A 28 -16.46 0.33 -3.69
CA GLN A 28 -15.72 1.35 -2.96
C GLN A 28 -14.74 2.07 -3.89
N GLY A 29 -14.30 3.27 -3.49
CA GLY A 29 -13.23 3.95 -4.20
C GLY A 29 -11.87 3.39 -3.84
N PHE A 30 -10.92 3.52 -4.76
CA PHE A 30 -9.52 3.11 -4.58
C PHE A 30 -8.60 4.33 -4.64
N LEU A 31 -7.58 4.33 -3.78
CA LEU A 31 -6.55 5.37 -3.77
C LEU A 31 -5.18 4.77 -3.52
N ASN A 32 -4.23 5.04 -4.42
CA ASN A 32 -2.82 4.77 -4.17
C ASN A 32 -2.25 5.99 -3.45
N ILE A 33 -1.85 5.82 -2.20
CA ILE A 33 -1.43 6.94 -1.34
C ILE A 33 -0.15 7.58 -1.87
N ASP A 34 0.83 6.78 -2.31
CA ASP A 34 2.07 7.32 -2.87
C ASP A 34 1.80 8.20 -4.08
N ASP A 35 0.96 7.73 -5.00
CA ASP A 35 0.62 8.49 -6.20
C ASP A 35 -0.11 9.79 -5.85
N GLN A 36 -0.99 9.74 -4.87
CA GLN A 36 -1.73 10.92 -4.45
C GLN A 36 -0.80 11.96 -3.84
N ILE A 37 0.17 11.53 -3.04
CA ILE A 37 1.16 12.44 -2.46
C ILE A 37 1.99 13.09 -3.56
N VAL A 38 2.41 12.32 -4.57
CA VAL A 38 3.14 12.88 -5.72
C VAL A 38 2.30 13.94 -6.44
N LYS A 39 1.01 13.67 -6.66
CA LYS A 39 0.11 14.64 -7.29
C LYS A 39 -0.04 15.91 -6.45
N MET A 40 -0.16 15.77 -5.13
CA MET A 40 -0.27 16.93 -4.24
C MET A 40 1.02 17.74 -4.25
N LEU A 41 2.18 17.08 -4.22
CA LEU A 41 3.48 17.76 -4.28
C LEU A 41 3.67 18.52 -5.61
N SER A 42 3.21 17.94 -6.72
CA SER A 42 3.39 18.55 -8.04
C SER A 42 2.64 19.88 -8.19
N LYS A 43 1.64 20.12 -7.35
CA LYS A 43 0.86 21.35 -7.35
C LYS A 43 1.50 22.46 -6.51
N LEU A 44 2.51 22.11 -5.71
CA LEU A 44 3.20 23.10 -4.91
C LEU A 44 4.29 23.78 -5.74
N GLN A 45 4.63 25.01 -5.33
CA GLN A 45 5.79 25.70 -5.92
C GLN A 45 7.04 24.88 -5.60
N PRO A 46 8.12 25.05 -6.40
CA PRO A 46 9.31 24.24 -6.21
C PRO A 46 9.73 24.20 -4.74
N VAL A 47 9.89 22.99 -4.21
CA VAL A 47 10.34 22.79 -2.85
C VAL A 47 11.77 23.31 -2.75
N PRO A 48 12.07 24.24 -1.82
CA PRO A 48 13.44 24.71 -1.67
C PRO A 48 14.36 23.55 -1.32
N ALA A 49 15.47 23.43 -2.04
CA ALA A 49 16.43 22.35 -1.83
C ALA A 49 16.91 22.27 -0.37
N LYS A 50 16.87 23.40 0.33
CA LYS A 50 17.28 23.48 1.73
C LYS A 50 16.35 22.77 2.70
N GLN A 51 15.10 22.49 2.31
CA GLN A 51 14.16 21.82 3.19
C GLN A 51 14.16 20.31 3.02
N GLY A 52 14.56 19.81 1.85
CA GLY A 52 14.85 18.42 1.60
C GLY A 52 13.91 17.43 2.25
N ILE A 53 14.50 16.43 2.91
CA ILE A 53 13.75 15.31 3.51
C ILE A 53 12.85 15.76 4.68
N ASN A 54 13.23 16.81 5.41
CA ASN A 54 12.39 17.31 6.51
C ASN A 54 11.07 17.84 6.00
N PHE A 55 11.09 18.55 4.85
CA PHE A 55 9.87 19.03 4.25
C PHE A 55 8.98 17.86 3.82
N LEU A 56 9.56 16.83 3.19
CA LEU A 56 8.81 15.66 2.74
C LEU A 56 8.18 14.92 3.92
N ASN A 57 8.93 14.74 5.01
CA ASN A 57 8.41 14.08 6.20
C ASN A 57 7.23 14.84 6.80
N GLU A 58 7.34 16.16 6.93
CA GLU A 58 6.24 16.98 7.43
C GLU A 58 5.04 16.96 6.47
N PHE A 59 5.30 16.98 5.16
CA PHE A 59 4.24 16.91 4.17
C PHE A 59 3.46 15.60 4.28
N GLU A 60 4.16 14.47 4.44
CA GLU A 60 3.54 13.16 4.59
C GLU A 60 2.63 13.10 5.81
N LYS A 61 3.04 13.69 6.92
CA LYS A 61 2.24 13.72 8.15
C LYS A 61 0.89 14.41 7.97
N HIS A 62 0.79 15.34 7.05
CA HIS A 62 -0.46 16.02 6.73
C HIS A 62 -1.21 15.35 5.59
N ALA A 63 -0.49 14.86 4.58
CA ALA A 63 -1.08 14.28 3.38
C ALA A 63 -1.73 12.92 3.64
N ILE A 64 -1.09 12.07 4.47
CA ILE A 64 -1.59 10.73 4.73
C ILE A 64 -2.97 10.76 5.43
N PRO A 65 -3.15 11.50 6.53
CA PRO A 65 -4.49 11.60 7.13
C PRO A 65 -5.54 12.13 6.16
N TYR A 66 -5.17 13.10 5.32
CA TYR A 66 -6.07 13.63 4.30
C TYR A 66 -6.52 12.53 3.34
N CYS A 67 -5.59 11.67 2.91
CA CYS A 67 -5.91 10.55 2.01
C CYS A 67 -6.83 9.53 2.71
N ILE A 68 -6.53 9.18 3.96
CA ILE A 68 -7.30 8.19 4.70
C ILE A 68 -8.74 8.69 4.97
N GLU A 69 -8.90 9.98 5.18
CA GLU A 69 -10.22 10.59 5.42
C GLU A 69 -11.02 10.82 4.14
N SER A 70 -10.45 10.55 2.97
CA SER A 70 -11.15 10.68 1.70
C SER A 70 -12.32 9.69 1.60
N GLN A 71 -13.09 9.79 0.53
CA GLN A 71 -14.20 8.88 0.30
C GLN A 71 -13.76 7.49 -0.15
N ALA A 72 -12.49 7.31 -0.50
CA ALA A 72 -11.98 5.99 -0.86
C ALA A 72 -12.05 5.04 0.34
N GLY A 73 -12.32 3.77 0.08
CA GLY A 73 -12.37 2.75 1.11
C GLY A 73 -11.22 1.76 1.02
N ILE A 74 -10.55 1.70 -0.12
CA ILE A 74 -9.44 0.78 -0.38
C ILE A 74 -8.21 1.61 -0.72
N PHE A 75 -7.11 1.34 -0.02
CA PHE A 75 -5.85 2.07 -0.19
C PHE A 75 -4.72 1.09 -0.45
N CYS A 76 -3.70 1.52 -1.19
CA CYS A 76 -2.41 0.87 -1.15
C CYS A 76 -1.33 1.90 -0.83
N VAL A 77 -0.22 1.42 -0.28
CA VAL A 77 0.88 2.27 0.16
C VAL A 77 2.18 1.48 0.06
N SER A 78 3.28 2.18 -0.25
CA SER A 78 4.61 1.56 -0.29
C SER A 78 5.07 1.19 1.11
N TYR A 79 6.02 0.25 1.17
CA TYR A 79 6.61 -0.16 2.45
C TYR A 79 7.21 1.02 3.20
N GLY A 80 8.01 1.85 2.51
CA GLY A 80 8.68 2.98 3.15
C GLY A 80 7.70 3.98 3.76
N LEU A 81 6.69 4.34 3.01
CA LEU A 81 5.68 5.27 3.49
C LEU A 81 4.91 4.70 4.68
N PHE A 82 4.59 3.41 4.61
CA PHE A 82 3.88 2.73 5.69
C PHE A 82 4.71 2.68 6.97
N ILE A 83 5.97 2.24 6.87
CA ILE A 83 6.79 2.01 8.06
C ILE A 83 7.10 3.31 8.81
N HIS A 84 7.26 4.42 8.09
CA HIS A 84 7.55 5.71 8.71
C HIS A 84 6.31 6.42 9.23
N ASN A 85 5.10 5.93 8.89
CA ASN A 85 3.84 6.62 9.20
C ASN A 85 2.79 5.67 9.76
N ARG A 86 3.20 4.59 10.43
CA ARG A 86 2.29 3.53 10.90
C ARG A 86 1.15 4.06 11.76
N GLN A 87 1.39 5.09 12.54
CA GLN A 87 0.38 5.66 13.44
C GLN A 87 -0.86 6.16 12.70
N PHE A 88 -0.73 6.56 11.44
CA PHE A 88 -1.86 7.07 10.68
C PHE A 88 -2.75 5.96 10.11
N PHE A 89 -2.28 4.72 10.16
CA PHE A 89 -3.01 3.58 9.60
C PHE A 89 -3.63 2.68 10.66
N GLN A 90 -3.65 3.10 11.92
CA GLN A 90 -4.11 2.27 13.03
C GLN A 90 -5.57 1.82 12.87
N ASN A 91 -6.41 2.67 12.29
CA ASN A 91 -7.82 2.38 12.12
C ASN A 91 -8.16 1.68 10.81
N CYS A 92 -7.15 1.40 9.98
CA CYS A 92 -7.33 0.66 8.74
C CYS A 92 -7.12 -0.82 9.00
N LYS A 93 -7.94 -1.65 8.36
CA LYS A 93 -7.70 -3.09 8.33
C LYS A 93 -6.59 -3.36 7.31
N LYS A 94 -5.54 -4.04 7.73
CA LYS A 94 -4.34 -4.23 6.90
C LYS A 94 -4.33 -5.63 6.31
N VAL A 95 -4.01 -5.71 5.02
CA VAL A 95 -3.86 -6.98 4.31
C VAL A 95 -2.54 -6.94 3.55
N TYR A 96 -1.64 -7.86 3.87
CA TYR A 96 -0.38 -7.99 3.16
C TYR A 96 -0.52 -8.94 1.99
N LEU A 97 -0.30 -8.41 0.78
CA LEU A 97 -0.26 -9.19 -0.46
C LEU A 97 1.15 -9.71 -0.64
N ARG A 98 1.38 -10.93 -0.21
CA ARG A 98 2.72 -11.52 -0.20
C ARG A 98 3.01 -12.19 -1.52
N LEU A 99 4.09 -11.77 -2.16
CA LEU A 99 4.59 -12.34 -3.42
C LEU A 99 5.96 -12.96 -3.18
N SER A 100 6.27 -14.03 -3.94
CA SER A 100 7.62 -14.58 -3.94
C SER A 100 8.59 -13.59 -4.61
N LYS A 101 9.88 -13.75 -4.34
CA LYS A 101 10.92 -12.93 -4.97
C LYS A 101 10.83 -12.99 -6.50
N ASN A 102 10.59 -14.19 -7.04
CA ASN A 102 10.51 -14.38 -8.50
C ASN A 102 9.34 -13.61 -9.10
N THR A 103 8.19 -13.63 -8.43
CA THR A 103 7.01 -12.90 -8.89
C THR A 103 7.24 -11.39 -8.79
N LEU A 104 7.85 -10.92 -7.70
CA LEU A 104 8.18 -9.50 -7.53
C LEU A 104 9.11 -9.00 -8.62
N ALA A 105 10.10 -9.78 -9.00
CA ALA A 105 11.05 -9.42 -10.05
C ALA A 105 10.33 -9.13 -11.38
N GLY A 106 9.23 -9.82 -11.65
CA GLY A 106 8.45 -9.62 -12.87
C GLY A 106 7.75 -8.27 -12.96
N PHE A 107 7.59 -7.56 -11.85
CA PHE A 107 6.93 -6.25 -11.86
C PHE A 107 7.88 -5.08 -12.07
N ASN A 108 9.20 -5.32 -11.97
CA ASN A 108 10.24 -4.30 -12.18
C ASN A 108 10.08 -3.01 -11.36
N ASP A 109 9.37 -3.09 -10.24
CA ASP A 109 9.15 -1.93 -9.38
C ASP A 109 10.39 -1.58 -8.58
N ASP A 110 11.11 -2.60 -8.13
CA ASP A 110 12.26 -2.38 -7.25
C ASP A 110 13.20 -3.59 -7.34
N ASP A 111 14.08 -3.58 -8.34
CA ASP A 111 15.08 -4.64 -8.53
C ASP A 111 16.01 -4.76 -7.32
N PHE A 112 16.30 -3.64 -6.67
CA PHE A 112 17.15 -3.61 -5.49
C PHE A 112 16.52 -4.44 -4.35
N LEU A 113 15.23 -4.27 -4.14
CA LEU A 113 14.53 -4.98 -3.07
C LEU A 113 14.58 -6.50 -3.28
N VAL A 114 14.36 -6.95 -4.51
CA VAL A 114 14.35 -8.38 -4.84
C VAL A 114 15.72 -9.01 -4.62
N ASN A 115 16.79 -8.27 -4.92
CA ASN A 115 18.16 -8.79 -4.92
C ASN A 115 18.92 -8.48 -3.62
N SER A 116 18.27 -7.93 -2.59
CA SER A 116 18.92 -7.53 -1.35
C SER A 116 18.34 -8.25 -0.15
N LEU A 117 19.06 -8.16 0.99
CA LEU A 117 18.55 -8.64 2.28
C LEU A 117 17.32 -7.84 2.74
N ALA A 118 17.11 -6.66 2.17
CA ALA A 118 15.96 -5.83 2.51
C ALA A 118 14.62 -6.54 2.24
N PHE A 119 14.56 -7.40 1.22
CA PHE A 119 13.35 -8.17 0.96
C PHE A 119 12.92 -8.97 2.20
N GLU A 120 13.86 -9.69 2.80
CA GLU A 120 13.54 -10.55 3.95
C GLU A 120 13.13 -9.73 5.17
N GLU A 121 13.77 -8.60 5.40
CA GLU A 121 13.42 -7.70 6.50
C GLU A 121 12.04 -7.08 6.30
N HIS A 122 11.76 -6.60 5.10
CA HIS A 122 10.46 -6.00 4.78
C HIS A 122 9.33 -7.04 4.87
N ASP A 123 9.55 -8.22 4.31
CA ASP A 123 8.59 -9.32 4.36
C ASP A 123 8.25 -9.67 5.80
N LYS A 124 9.27 -9.80 6.65
CA LYS A 124 9.09 -10.14 8.06
C LYS A 124 8.22 -9.10 8.79
N VAL A 125 8.44 -7.83 8.53
CA VAL A 125 7.64 -6.76 9.14
C VAL A 125 6.19 -6.83 8.65
N LEU A 126 5.98 -6.99 7.35
CA LEU A 126 4.64 -7.00 6.77
C LEU A 126 3.84 -8.25 7.16
N LEU A 127 4.52 -9.39 7.39
CA LEU A 127 3.85 -10.60 7.88
C LEU A 127 3.19 -10.39 9.24
N GLN A 128 3.66 -9.43 10.03
CA GLN A 128 3.12 -9.13 11.35
C GLN A 128 2.13 -7.97 11.34
N ALA A 129 1.96 -7.29 10.20
CA ALA A 129 1.17 -6.06 10.15
C ALA A 129 -0.34 -6.30 10.09
N GLY A 130 -0.79 -7.43 9.57
CA GLY A 130 -2.22 -7.70 9.43
C GLY A 130 -2.49 -9.08 8.85
N LEU A 131 -3.60 -9.20 8.13
CA LEU A 131 -3.92 -10.44 7.42
C LEU A 131 -2.93 -10.64 6.28
N VAL A 132 -2.67 -11.89 5.93
CA VAL A 132 -1.74 -12.23 4.85
C VAL A 132 -2.47 -13.02 3.77
N VAL A 133 -2.31 -12.58 2.52
CA VAL A 133 -2.78 -13.31 1.34
C VAL A 133 -1.56 -13.62 0.49
N GLU A 134 -1.22 -14.90 0.37
CA GLU A 134 -0.12 -15.33 -0.47
C GLU A 134 -0.62 -15.52 -1.91
N ASP A 135 0.10 -14.95 -2.86
CA ASP A 135 -0.31 -15.00 -4.25
C ASP A 135 0.83 -15.55 -5.11
N ASP A 136 1.00 -16.86 -5.06
CA ASP A 136 1.94 -17.54 -5.92
C ASP A 136 1.16 -18.31 -6.99
N GLY A 137 0.90 -17.62 -8.10
CA GLY A 137 0.27 -18.23 -9.27
C GLY A 137 -1.23 -18.04 -9.37
N LEU A 138 -1.85 -17.24 -8.50
CA LEU A 138 -3.25 -16.88 -8.63
C LEU A 138 -3.42 -15.78 -9.67
N SER A 139 -4.59 -15.74 -10.30
CA SER A 139 -4.94 -14.59 -11.14
C SER A 139 -5.30 -13.40 -10.24
N PRO A 140 -5.17 -12.15 -10.73
CA PRO A 140 -5.59 -10.98 -9.94
C PRO A 140 -7.02 -11.07 -9.42
N GLU A 141 -7.94 -11.62 -10.21
CA GLU A 141 -9.33 -11.80 -9.80
C GLU A 141 -9.47 -12.76 -8.62
N LYS A 142 -8.74 -13.86 -8.64
CA LYS A 142 -8.76 -14.84 -7.55
C LYS A 142 -8.13 -14.26 -6.29
N THR A 143 -7.05 -13.51 -6.44
CA THR A 143 -6.38 -12.85 -5.31
C THR A 143 -7.33 -11.84 -4.66
N ALA A 144 -8.01 -11.02 -5.45
CA ALA A 144 -8.98 -10.06 -4.94
C ALA A 144 -10.11 -10.77 -4.18
N SER A 145 -10.60 -11.89 -4.70
CA SER A 145 -11.65 -12.68 -4.04
C SER A 145 -11.16 -13.25 -2.71
N GLU A 146 -9.92 -13.72 -2.64
CA GLU A 146 -9.33 -14.21 -1.39
C GLU A 146 -9.19 -13.10 -0.34
N ILE A 147 -8.81 -11.90 -0.76
CA ILE A 147 -8.73 -10.74 0.13
C ILE A 147 -10.10 -10.46 0.74
N ILE A 148 -11.12 -10.38 -0.10
CA ILE A 148 -12.49 -10.08 0.36
C ILE A 148 -12.98 -11.16 1.32
N LYS A 149 -12.71 -12.42 1.01
CA LYS A 149 -13.09 -13.54 1.86
C LYS A 149 -12.43 -13.43 3.25
N LYS A 150 -11.12 -13.16 3.29
CA LYS A 150 -10.39 -13.03 4.56
C LYS A 150 -10.87 -11.84 5.37
N ILE A 151 -11.16 -10.72 4.73
CA ILE A 151 -11.68 -9.55 5.42
C ILE A 151 -13.03 -9.87 6.08
N ARG A 152 -13.90 -10.58 5.38
CA ARG A 152 -15.24 -10.92 5.89
C ARG A 152 -15.23 -11.96 6.99
N THR A 153 -14.28 -12.89 6.96
CA THR A 153 -14.19 -13.95 7.97
C THR A 153 -13.45 -13.54 9.23
N ASN A 154 -12.73 -12.39 9.19
CA ASN A 154 -11.95 -11.88 10.33
C ASN A 154 -12.54 -10.58 10.87
N VAL A 155 -13.84 -10.51 10.95
CA VAL A 155 -14.55 -9.36 11.51
C VAL A 155 -14.47 -9.36 13.03
#